data_2a95bc040a193a7cead6f0b7d21ef18f
#
_entry.id   2a95bc040a193a7cead6f0b7d21ef18f
#
_cell.length_a   1.000
_cell.length_b   1.000
_cell.length_c   1.000
_cell.angle_alpha   90.00
_cell.angle_beta   90.00
_cell.angle_gamma   90.00
#
_symmetry.space_group_name_H-M   'P 1'
#
loop_
_entity.id
_entity.type
_entity.pdbx_description
1 polymer ?
#
loop_
_entity_poly.entity_id
_entity_poly.type
_entity_poly.pdbx_seq_one_letter_code
_entity_poly.pdbx_strand_id
1 'polypeptide(L)'
;MRAIAIMNNKGGVGKTVTAINLADILANDYKQRVVLVDCDGQANLTGFFLPGEDMDAVTTADVLTGDCEQVWSDNLIPLGERLELLPSSSGLYDLDLSAIKDGVGAPERMIGFVSAAREDGDVDWMIFDCP
;
A
#
# COMPACT_ATOMS: atom_id res chain seq x y z
N MET A 1 14.97 5.53 0.01
CA MET A 1 13.52 5.39 0.36
C MET A 1 13.36 5.18 1.86
N ARG A 2 12.42 5.85 2.46
CA ARG A 2 11.99 5.66 3.86
C ARG A 2 10.62 4.98 3.87
N ALA A 3 10.40 4.07 4.82
CA ALA A 3 9.13 3.39 5.00
C ALA A 3 8.55 3.71 6.39
N ILE A 4 7.26 4.03 6.44
CA ILE A 4 6.55 4.34 7.68
C ILE A 4 5.28 3.48 7.72
N ALA A 5 5.04 2.81 8.84
CA ALA A 5 3.77 2.14 9.11
C ALA A 5 2.98 2.93 10.16
N ILE A 6 1.74 3.27 9.83
CA ILE A 6 0.81 3.94 10.74
C ILE A 6 -0.11 2.87 11.33
N MET A 7 0.06 2.60 12.59
CA MET A 7 -0.56 1.47 13.30
C MET A 7 -1.16 1.92 14.63
N ASN A 8 -2.31 1.37 14.99
CA ASN A 8 -2.87 1.49 16.33
C ASN A 8 -3.90 0.37 16.56
N ASN A 9 -3.89 -0.22 17.74
CA ASN A 9 -4.86 -1.26 18.10
C ASN A 9 -6.29 -0.72 18.34
N LYS A 10 -6.44 0.60 18.42
CA LYS A 10 -7.73 1.26 18.62
C LYS A 10 -8.24 1.82 17.30
N GLY A 11 -9.45 1.43 16.89
CA GLY A 11 -10.13 1.99 15.75
C GLY A 11 -10.54 3.46 15.94
N GLY A 12 -10.72 4.20 14.85
CA GLY A 12 -11.22 5.58 14.86
C GLY A 12 -10.27 6.62 15.45
N VAL A 13 -8.96 6.35 15.47
CA VAL A 13 -7.94 7.27 16.01
C VAL A 13 -7.23 8.14 14.96
N GLY A 14 -7.72 8.15 13.72
CA GLY A 14 -7.20 8.98 12.65
C GLY A 14 -5.98 8.43 11.91
N LYS A 15 -5.78 7.11 11.90
CA LYS A 15 -4.68 6.46 11.14
C LYS A 15 -4.72 6.81 9.66
N THR A 16 -5.84 6.54 9.01
CA THR A 16 -6.04 6.82 7.57
C THR A 16 -5.91 8.31 7.26
N VAL A 17 -6.52 9.17 8.06
CA VAL A 17 -6.41 10.64 7.90
C VAL A 17 -4.96 11.08 8.05
N THR A 18 -4.21 10.52 8.98
CA THR A 18 -2.78 10.82 9.17
C THR A 18 -1.96 10.36 7.95
N ALA A 19 -2.24 9.18 7.42
CA ALA A 19 -1.57 8.66 6.22
C ALA A 19 -1.80 9.59 5.02
N ILE A 20 -3.05 9.99 4.78
CA ILE A 20 -3.44 10.88 3.67
C ILE A 20 -2.73 12.23 3.80
N ASN A 21 -2.82 12.88 4.96
CA ASN A 21 -2.24 14.21 5.17
C ASN A 21 -0.72 14.18 5.08
N LEU A 22 -0.07 13.17 5.64
CA LEU A 22 1.38 13.03 5.57
C LEU A 22 1.83 12.83 4.11
N ALA A 23 1.14 11.99 3.37
CA ALA A 23 1.43 11.75 1.96
C ALA A 23 1.25 13.01 1.11
N ASP A 24 0.17 13.75 1.33
CA ASP A 24 -0.11 15.00 0.63
C ASP A 24 0.98 16.07 0.88
N ILE A 25 1.34 16.28 2.14
CA ILE A 25 2.41 17.22 2.52
C ILE A 25 3.74 16.82 1.87
N LEU A 26 4.13 15.56 1.97
CA LEU A 26 5.39 15.09 1.39
C LEU A 26 5.40 15.22 -0.14
N ALA A 27 4.31 14.87 -0.80
CA ALA A 27 4.22 14.91 -2.26
C ALA A 27 4.11 16.35 -2.80
N ASN A 28 3.24 17.17 -2.21
CA ASN A 28 2.90 18.48 -2.77
C ASN A 28 3.76 19.61 -2.21
N ASP A 29 4.09 19.63 -0.92
CA ASP A 29 4.89 20.70 -0.33
C ASP A 29 6.40 20.40 -0.46
N TYR A 30 6.80 19.16 -0.18
CA TYR A 30 8.21 18.76 -0.22
C TYR A 30 8.67 18.15 -1.53
N LYS A 31 7.78 17.98 -2.51
CA LYS A 31 8.09 17.45 -3.85
C LYS A 31 8.72 16.05 -3.82
N GLN A 32 8.38 15.27 -2.83
CA GLN A 32 8.83 13.88 -2.66
C GLN A 32 7.92 12.92 -3.42
N ARG A 33 8.47 11.86 -3.97
CA ARG A 33 7.67 10.77 -4.54
C ARG A 33 7.21 9.82 -3.44
N VAL A 34 5.90 9.68 -3.29
CA VAL A 34 5.26 8.95 -2.21
C VAL A 34 4.39 7.82 -2.75
N VAL A 35 4.55 6.64 -2.17
CA VAL A 35 3.65 5.51 -2.37
C VAL A 35 2.87 5.25 -1.09
N LEU A 36 1.54 5.31 -1.18
CA LEU A 36 0.62 4.86 -0.14
C LEU A 36 0.31 3.38 -0.35
N VAL A 37 0.32 2.62 0.74
CA VAL A 37 -0.05 1.19 0.74
C VAL A 37 -1.19 1.00 1.73
N ASP A 38 -2.36 0.64 1.23
CA ASP A 38 -3.52 0.34 2.07
C ASP A 38 -3.47 -1.12 2.51
N CYS A 39 -3.25 -1.36 3.81
CA CYS A 39 -3.15 -2.68 4.42
C CYS A 39 -4.38 -3.06 5.25
N ASP A 40 -5.45 -2.28 5.17
CA ASP A 40 -6.70 -2.56 5.89
C ASP A 40 -7.74 -3.16 4.95
N GLY A 41 -8.30 -4.33 5.32
CA GLY A 41 -9.39 -4.95 4.56
C GLY A 41 -10.68 -4.12 4.52
N GLN A 42 -10.84 -3.11 5.38
CA GLN A 42 -11.89 -2.08 5.29
C GLN A 42 -11.70 -1.15 4.09
N ALA A 43 -10.46 -1.05 3.57
CA ALA A 43 -10.12 -0.23 2.41
C ALA A 43 -10.55 1.25 2.56
N ASN A 44 -10.42 1.83 3.75
CA ASN A 44 -10.82 3.23 3.99
C ASN A 44 -9.94 4.22 3.22
N LEU A 45 -8.65 3.97 3.17
CA LEU A 45 -7.71 4.78 2.39
C LEU A 45 -8.03 4.68 0.89
N THR A 46 -8.22 3.47 0.40
CA THR A 46 -8.60 3.20 -0.99
C THR A 46 -9.92 3.90 -1.34
N GLY A 47 -10.94 3.74 -0.51
CA GLY A 47 -12.26 4.35 -0.72
C GLY A 47 -12.24 5.88 -0.68
N PHE A 48 -11.32 6.49 0.02
CA PHE A 48 -11.15 7.95 0.02
C PHE A 48 -10.73 8.47 -1.36
N PHE A 49 -9.76 7.81 -2.00
CA PHE A 49 -9.24 8.25 -3.29
C PHE A 49 -10.04 7.72 -4.48
N LEU A 50 -10.66 6.55 -4.34
CA LEU A 50 -11.34 5.81 -5.42
C LEU A 50 -12.77 5.44 -4.97
N PRO A 51 -13.63 6.42 -4.68
CA PRO A 51 -14.96 6.14 -4.15
C PRO A 51 -15.85 5.48 -5.21
N GLY A 52 -16.44 4.32 -4.86
CA GLY A 52 -17.41 3.63 -5.69
C GLY A 52 -16.86 3.01 -6.97
N GLU A 53 -15.55 2.95 -7.14
CA GLU A 53 -14.93 2.28 -8.27
C GLU A 53 -14.87 0.76 -8.07
N ASP A 54 -15.32 0.03 -9.09
CA ASP A 54 -15.06 -1.41 -9.21
C ASP A 54 -13.67 -1.56 -9.82
N MET A 55 -12.68 -1.85 -8.95
CA MET A 55 -11.28 -1.84 -9.36
C MET A 55 -10.85 -3.19 -9.94
N ASP A 56 -10.49 -3.18 -11.22
CA ASP A 56 -9.66 -4.23 -11.83
C ASP A 56 -8.18 -3.85 -11.66
N ALA A 57 -7.74 -3.80 -10.43
CA ALA A 57 -6.37 -3.41 -10.06
C ALA A 57 -5.76 -4.44 -9.12
N VAL A 58 -4.43 -4.57 -9.17
CA VAL A 58 -3.68 -5.33 -8.18
C VAL A 58 -3.83 -4.66 -6.82
N THR A 59 -4.10 -5.46 -5.81
CA THR A 59 -4.30 -5.00 -4.45
C THR A 59 -3.18 -5.48 -3.52
N THR A 60 -3.16 -4.95 -2.31
CA THR A 60 -2.25 -5.44 -1.27
C THR A 60 -2.43 -6.93 -1.00
N ALA A 61 -3.66 -7.45 -1.10
CA ALA A 61 -3.92 -8.89 -0.97
C ALA A 61 -3.19 -9.69 -2.06
N ASP A 62 -3.21 -9.24 -3.30
CA ASP A 62 -2.54 -9.91 -4.42
C ASP A 62 -1.01 -9.93 -4.25
N VAL A 63 -0.46 -8.83 -3.75
CA VAL A 63 0.98 -8.78 -3.40
C VAL A 63 1.32 -9.80 -2.33
N LEU A 64 0.51 -9.89 -1.27
CA LEU A 64 0.75 -10.80 -0.15
C LEU A 64 0.54 -12.27 -0.51
N THR A 65 -0.36 -12.59 -1.43
CA THR A 65 -0.57 -13.96 -1.93
C THR A 65 0.39 -14.36 -3.03
N GLY A 66 1.02 -13.39 -3.67
CA GLY A 66 1.88 -13.62 -4.84
C GLY A 66 1.09 -13.85 -6.13
N ASP A 67 -0.15 -13.39 -6.19
CA ASP A 67 -1.00 -13.47 -7.38
C ASP A 67 -0.73 -12.37 -8.40
N CYS A 68 0.28 -11.54 -8.16
CA CYS A 68 0.79 -10.55 -9.11
C CYS A 68 2.19 -10.94 -9.59
N GLU A 69 2.35 -11.08 -10.89
CA GLU A 69 3.64 -11.40 -11.55
C GLU A 69 4.44 -10.14 -11.95
N GLN A 70 3.94 -8.99 -11.57
CA GLN A 70 4.36 -7.72 -12.13
C GLN A 70 5.50 -7.07 -11.35
N VAL A 71 6.25 -6.23 -12.03
CA VAL A 71 7.17 -5.26 -11.41
C VAL A 71 6.37 -4.41 -10.40
N TRP A 72 6.95 -4.16 -9.24
CA TRP A 72 6.27 -3.49 -8.13
C TRP A 72 5.55 -2.18 -8.53
N SER A 73 6.14 -1.40 -9.44
CA SER A 73 5.62 -0.09 -9.86
C SER A 73 4.45 -0.16 -10.85
N ASP A 74 4.32 -1.25 -11.59
CA ASP A 74 3.28 -1.39 -12.63
C ASP A 74 1.88 -1.56 -12.03
N ASN A 75 1.81 -1.89 -10.76
CA ASN A 75 0.57 -2.15 -10.03
C ASN A 75 0.06 -0.96 -9.23
N LEU A 76 0.77 0.16 -9.25
CA LEU A 76 0.40 1.35 -8.50
C LEU A 76 -0.61 2.20 -9.28
N ILE A 77 -1.59 2.73 -8.54
CA ILE A 77 -2.58 3.66 -9.10
C ILE A 77 -2.07 5.09 -8.89
N PRO A 78 -1.88 5.87 -9.95
CA PRO A 78 -1.47 7.25 -9.81
C PRO A 78 -2.61 8.09 -9.22
N LEU A 79 -2.32 8.83 -8.15
CA LEU A 79 -3.24 9.77 -7.50
C LEU A 79 -2.90 11.24 -7.80
N GLY A 80 -1.71 11.47 -8.29
CA GLY A 80 -1.18 12.78 -8.62
C GLY A 80 0.18 12.65 -9.26
N GLU A 81 0.88 13.77 -9.41
CA GLU A 81 2.20 13.79 -10.07
C GLU A 81 3.27 13.00 -9.30
N ARG A 82 3.20 13.01 -7.96
CA ARG A 82 4.17 12.38 -7.06
C ARG A 82 3.56 11.48 -6.01
N LEU A 83 2.30 11.09 -6.19
CA LEU A 83 1.56 10.27 -5.25
C LEU A 83 0.92 9.10 -5.97
N GLU A 84 1.19 7.89 -5.49
CA GLU A 84 0.67 6.64 -6.02
C GLU A 84 0.11 5.77 -4.89
N LEU A 85 -0.80 4.88 -5.22
CA LEU A 85 -1.50 4.01 -4.28
C LEU A 85 -1.40 2.54 -4.69
N LEU A 86 -1.01 1.68 -3.75
CA LEU A 86 -1.35 0.26 -3.79
C LEU A 86 -2.66 0.09 -3.00
N PRO A 87 -3.78 -0.21 -3.69
CA PRO A 87 -5.09 -0.24 -3.06
C PRO A 87 -5.31 -1.51 -2.25
N SER A 88 -6.25 -1.47 -1.32
CA SER A 88 -6.76 -2.63 -0.60
C SER A 88 -8.06 -3.16 -1.17
N SER A 89 -8.43 -4.36 -0.73
CA SER A 89 -9.73 -4.98 -0.99
C SER A 89 -10.18 -5.79 0.23
N SER A 90 -11.46 -6.18 0.25
CA SER A 90 -12.00 -7.09 1.27
C SER A 90 -11.31 -8.47 1.28
N GLY A 91 -10.59 -8.82 0.21
CA GLY A 91 -9.78 -10.04 0.16
C GLY A 91 -8.72 -10.14 1.25
N LEU A 92 -8.30 -9.00 1.85
CA LEU A 92 -7.39 -9.02 2.99
C LEU A 92 -7.98 -9.68 4.25
N TYR A 93 -9.31 -9.70 4.41
CA TYR A 93 -9.95 -10.38 5.55
C TYR A 93 -9.82 -11.90 5.47
N ASP A 94 -9.83 -12.43 4.24
CA ASP A 94 -9.79 -13.88 4.00
C ASP A 94 -8.35 -14.39 3.84
N LEU A 95 -7.37 -13.49 3.96
CA LEU A 95 -5.97 -13.82 3.77
C LEU A 95 -5.41 -14.60 4.95
N ASP A 96 -5.00 -15.83 4.71
CA ASP A 96 -4.17 -16.59 5.65
C ASP A 96 -2.71 -16.16 5.54
N LEU A 97 -2.31 -15.25 6.41
CA LEU A 97 -0.94 -14.73 6.46
C LEU A 97 0.10 -15.80 6.81
N SER A 98 -0.34 -16.95 7.33
CA SER A 98 0.52 -18.09 7.60
C SER A 98 0.72 -18.99 6.37
N ALA A 99 -0.08 -18.81 5.32
CA ALA A 99 0.03 -19.60 4.10
C ALA A 99 1.34 -19.30 3.37
N ILE A 100 1.97 -20.37 2.92
CA ILE A 100 3.18 -20.30 2.10
C ILE A 100 2.83 -20.81 0.71
N LYS A 101 3.06 -19.96 -0.31
CA LYS A 101 2.92 -20.32 -1.72
C LYS A 101 4.31 -20.26 -2.37
N ASP A 102 4.67 -21.31 -3.07
CA ASP A 102 6.00 -21.42 -3.72
C ASP A 102 7.19 -21.22 -2.76
N GLY A 103 7.04 -21.63 -1.49
CA GLY A 103 8.06 -21.48 -0.46
C GLY A 103 8.24 -20.06 0.09
N VAL A 104 7.35 -19.12 -0.29
CA VAL A 104 7.40 -17.72 0.15
C VAL A 104 6.11 -17.35 0.88
N GLY A 105 6.24 -16.81 2.09
CA GLY A 105 5.13 -16.33 2.90
C GLY A 105 4.76 -14.87 2.61
N ALA A 106 3.64 -14.43 3.15
CA ALA A 106 3.14 -13.06 2.97
C ALA A 106 4.13 -11.98 3.49
N PRO A 107 4.78 -12.14 4.66
CA PRO A 107 5.77 -11.17 5.13
C PRO A 107 6.94 -11.01 4.16
N GLU A 108 7.47 -12.11 3.64
CA GLU A 108 8.58 -12.12 2.70
C GLU A 108 8.20 -11.45 1.38
N ARG A 109 6.95 -11.60 0.93
CA ARG A 109 6.43 -10.94 -0.27
C ARG A 109 6.35 -9.44 -0.09
N MET A 110 5.88 -8.97 1.05
CA MET A 110 5.87 -7.53 1.34
C MET A 110 7.29 -6.96 1.46
N ILE A 111 8.20 -7.70 2.08
CA ILE A 111 9.63 -7.32 2.13
C ILE A 111 10.20 -7.23 0.72
N GLY A 112 9.88 -8.18 -0.15
CA GLY A 112 10.28 -8.17 -1.56
C GLY A 112 9.75 -6.95 -2.32
N PHE A 113 8.48 -6.60 -2.12
CA PHE A 113 7.87 -5.41 -2.69
C PHE A 113 8.58 -4.11 -2.26
N VAL A 114 8.84 -3.96 -0.97
CA VAL A 114 9.57 -2.81 -0.40
C VAL A 114 11.01 -2.76 -0.91
N SER A 115 11.67 -3.91 -1.00
CA SER A 115 13.06 -4.01 -1.47
C SER A 115 13.18 -3.63 -2.94
N ALA A 116 12.26 -4.10 -3.78
CA ALA A 116 12.21 -3.75 -5.20
C ALA A 116 12.02 -2.23 -5.39
N ALA A 117 11.12 -1.61 -4.63
CA ALA A 117 10.91 -0.17 -4.65
C ALA A 117 12.16 0.62 -4.22
N ARG A 118 12.89 0.09 -3.23
CA ARG A 118 14.13 0.70 -2.75
C ARG A 118 15.26 0.59 -3.78
N GLU A 119 15.38 -0.54 -4.45
CA GLU A 119 16.39 -0.77 -5.48
C GLU A 119 16.16 0.08 -6.72
N ASP A 120 14.91 0.30 -7.09
CA ASP A 120 14.51 1.17 -8.20
C ASP A 120 14.91 2.65 -7.96
N GLY A 121 14.93 3.08 -6.71
CA GLY A 121 15.48 4.37 -6.29
C GLY A 121 14.60 5.59 -6.59
N ASP A 122 13.46 5.41 -7.22
CA ASP A 122 12.56 6.49 -7.63
C ASP A 122 11.58 6.94 -6.54
N VAL A 123 11.42 6.16 -5.47
CA VAL A 123 10.49 6.45 -4.38
C VAL A 123 11.25 7.03 -3.19
N ASP A 124 10.78 8.15 -2.67
CA ASP A 124 11.34 8.76 -1.46
C ASP A 124 10.71 8.20 -0.19
N TRP A 125 9.38 7.97 -0.23
CA TRP A 125 8.61 7.51 0.91
C TRP A 125 7.60 6.43 0.54
N MET A 126 7.47 5.42 1.39
CA MET A 126 6.39 4.44 1.35
C MET A 126 5.66 4.47 2.70
N ILE A 127 4.34 4.74 2.67
CA ILE A 127 3.51 4.91 3.85
C ILE A 127 2.46 3.82 3.87
N PHE A 128 2.48 3.00 4.91
CA PHE A 128 1.53 1.90 5.13
C PHE A 128 0.43 2.34 6.09
N ASP A 129 -0.82 2.31 5.62
CA ASP A 129 -2.00 2.46 6.47
C ASP A 129 -2.44 1.07 6.96
N CYS A 130 -2.16 0.77 8.21
CA CYS A 130 -2.40 -0.54 8.81
C CYS A 130 -3.69 -0.56 9.65
N PRO A 131 -4.34 -1.74 9.76
CA PRO A 131 -5.54 -1.88 10.57
C PRO A 131 -5.33 -1.62 12.06
#